data_a231f575be5d6333266e4159707974b7
#
_entry.id   a231f575be5d6333266e4159707974b7
#
_cell.length_a   1.000
_cell.length_b   1.000
_cell.length_c   1.000
_cell.angle_alpha   90.00
_cell.angle_beta   90.00
_cell.angle_gamma   90.00
#
_symmetry.space_group_name_H-M   'P 1'
#
loop_
_entity.id
_entity.type
_entity.pdbx_description
1 polymer ?
#
loop_
_entity_poly.entity_id
_entity_poly.type
_entity_poly.pdbx_seq_one_letter_code
_entity_poly.pdbx_strand_id
1 'polypeptide(L)'
;MKESFLSVVEAKRFLGREFLTWLVGRLEEEGGRIQIEGDVVELALGDRVVLEEGGDPPARLTLVDEGDIRPELGVSLRRGKLLDRARLSITRGERRWELTLDGGLLTYDSMRCPKLGERDASAPDDRRAAFENDLFLRLADIEDAVGVLDWLFAAFCRIRASNDWGDTSLPNLRAWIDELGRMAPPARAANA
;
A
#
# COMPACT_ATOMS: atom_id res chain seq x y z
N MET A 1 35.40 9.53 1.69
CA MET A 1 34.78 8.29 1.14
C MET A 1 33.45 8.73 0.54
N LYS A 2 33.24 8.59 -0.77
CA LYS A 2 31.93 8.91 -1.38
C LYS A 2 30.96 7.79 -0.99
N GLU A 3 29.89 8.13 -0.27
CA GLU A 3 28.80 7.19 -0.03
C GLU A 3 28.28 6.67 -1.37
N SER A 4 28.12 5.36 -1.49
CA SER A 4 27.54 4.80 -2.70
C SER A 4 26.06 5.16 -2.76
N PHE A 5 25.51 5.35 -3.95
CA PHE A 5 24.08 5.63 -4.15
C PHE A 5 23.18 4.58 -3.44
N LEU A 6 23.62 3.32 -3.44
CA LEU A 6 22.90 2.22 -2.76
C LEU A 6 22.85 2.42 -1.24
N SER A 7 23.96 2.86 -0.60
CA SER A 7 23.96 3.11 0.84
C SER A 7 23.04 4.28 1.24
N VAL A 8 22.90 5.28 0.38
CA VAL A 8 21.97 6.40 0.59
C VAL A 8 20.52 5.94 0.46
N VAL A 9 20.20 5.07 -0.52
CA VAL A 9 18.87 4.50 -0.69
C VAL A 9 18.51 3.60 0.50
N GLU A 10 19.43 2.76 0.95
CA GLU A 10 19.24 1.91 2.13
C GLU A 10 19.03 2.71 3.42
N ALA A 11 19.81 3.78 3.60
CA ALA A 11 19.66 4.67 4.76
C ALA A 11 18.32 5.43 4.78
N LYS A 12 17.66 5.58 3.61
CA LYS A 12 16.38 6.30 3.46
C LYS A 12 15.15 5.39 3.38
N ARG A 13 15.22 4.19 3.91
CA ARG A 13 14.06 3.26 4.02
C ARG A 13 12.83 3.87 4.68
N PHE A 14 13.00 4.89 5.51
CA PHE A 14 11.88 5.61 6.12
C PHE A 14 10.94 6.23 5.08
N LEU A 15 11.44 6.63 3.90
CA LEU A 15 10.63 7.30 2.87
C LEU A 15 9.48 6.41 2.37
N GLY A 16 9.73 5.13 2.17
CA GLY A 16 8.69 4.21 1.74
C GLY A 16 7.68 3.91 2.85
N ARG A 17 8.10 3.89 4.11
CA ARG A 17 7.19 3.77 5.26
C ARG A 17 6.36 5.03 5.47
N GLU A 18 6.94 6.21 5.24
CA GLU A 18 6.18 7.47 5.21
C GLU A 18 5.15 7.46 4.08
N PHE A 19 5.55 7.00 2.89
CA PHE A 19 4.64 6.84 1.75
C PHE A 19 3.47 5.91 2.10
N LEU A 20 3.76 4.73 2.66
CA LEU A 20 2.72 3.76 2.99
C LEU A 20 1.75 4.32 4.04
N THR A 21 2.26 5.03 5.06
CA THR A 21 1.43 5.67 6.08
C THR A 21 0.60 6.81 5.47
N TRP A 22 1.19 7.64 4.61
CA TRP A 22 0.49 8.69 3.88
C TRP A 22 -0.59 8.11 2.96
N LEU A 23 -0.29 7.04 2.23
CA LEU A 23 -1.23 6.37 1.34
C LEU A 23 -2.47 5.90 2.12
N VAL A 24 -2.27 5.19 3.24
CA VAL A 24 -3.38 4.70 4.07
C VAL A 24 -4.22 5.86 4.61
N GLY A 25 -3.60 6.95 5.06
CA GLY A 25 -4.32 8.16 5.47
C GLY A 25 -5.17 8.76 4.33
N ARG A 26 -4.60 8.84 3.13
CA ARG A 26 -5.32 9.33 1.93
C ARG A 26 -6.50 8.45 1.53
N LEU A 27 -6.39 7.13 1.68
CA LEU A 27 -7.49 6.21 1.40
C LEU A 27 -8.70 6.49 2.30
N GLU A 28 -8.46 6.85 3.55
CA GLU A 28 -9.53 7.21 4.48
C GLU A 28 -10.16 8.58 4.13
N GLU A 29 -9.34 9.60 3.84
CA GLU A 29 -9.80 10.94 3.49
C GLU A 29 -10.65 10.96 2.21
N GLU A 30 -10.24 10.22 1.19
CA GLU A 30 -10.87 10.20 -0.14
C GLU A 30 -11.87 9.05 -0.32
N GLY A 31 -12.17 8.30 0.74
CA GLY A 31 -13.04 7.12 0.66
C GLY A 31 -12.52 6.06 -0.31
N GLY A 32 -11.18 5.99 -0.45
CA GLY A 32 -10.51 5.04 -1.32
C GLY A 32 -10.55 5.38 -2.81
N ARG A 33 -11.09 6.52 -3.24
CA ARG A 33 -11.24 6.89 -4.66
C ARG A 33 -10.24 7.95 -5.05
N ILE A 34 -9.36 7.62 -5.98
CA ILE A 34 -8.30 8.51 -6.48
C ILE A 34 -8.43 8.67 -7.99
N GLN A 35 -8.29 9.91 -8.47
CA GLN A 35 -8.28 10.20 -9.90
C GLN A 35 -6.86 10.04 -10.45
N ILE A 36 -6.67 9.13 -11.40
CA ILE A 36 -5.38 8.88 -12.04
C ILE A 36 -5.57 8.95 -13.54
N GLU A 37 -4.94 9.94 -14.20
CA GLU A 37 -4.96 10.12 -15.66
C GLU A 37 -6.36 10.17 -16.29
N GLY A 38 -7.35 10.65 -15.55
CA GLY A 38 -8.73 10.76 -16.01
C GLY A 38 -9.63 9.60 -15.58
N ASP A 39 -9.07 8.51 -15.09
CA ASP A 39 -9.80 7.37 -14.57
C ASP A 39 -9.95 7.42 -13.06
N VAL A 40 -11.05 6.89 -12.55
CA VAL A 40 -11.24 6.65 -11.12
C VAL A 40 -10.65 5.30 -10.76
N VAL A 41 -9.68 5.31 -9.87
CA VAL A 41 -9.08 4.10 -9.28
C VAL A 41 -9.56 4.00 -7.83
N GLU A 42 -10.13 2.85 -7.47
CA GLU A 42 -10.51 2.56 -6.09
C GLU A 42 -9.40 1.75 -5.43
N LEU A 43 -8.92 2.24 -4.29
CA LEU A 43 -7.94 1.55 -3.46
C LEU A 43 -8.56 1.27 -2.09
N ALA A 44 -8.25 0.11 -1.52
CA ALA A 44 -8.65 -0.21 -0.17
C ALA A 44 -7.52 -0.91 0.59
N LEU A 45 -7.44 -0.62 1.88
CA LEU A 45 -6.60 -1.37 2.80
C LEU A 45 -7.21 -2.77 2.99
N GLY A 46 -6.39 -3.80 2.88
CA GLY A 46 -6.80 -5.17 3.12
C GLY A 46 -6.76 -5.54 4.60
N ASP A 47 -6.94 -6.81 4.85
CA ASP A 47 -7.07 -7.45 6.16
C ASP A 47 -5.74 -7.59 6.92
N ARG A 48 -4.62 -7.18 6.35
CA ARG A 48 -3.29 -7.40 6.94
C ARG A 48 -2.38 -6.20 6.79
N VAL A 49 -1.83 -5.76 7.94
CA VAL A 49 -0.75 -4.79 8.00
C VAL A 49 0.37 -5.28 8.93
N VAL A 50 1.59 -4.86 8.64
CA VAL A 50 2.76 -5.06 9.50
C VAL A 50 3.29 -3.70 9.90
N LEU A 51 3.48 -3.51 11.20
CA LEU A 51 4.11 -2.33 11.76
C LEU A 51 5.46 -2.70 12.32
N GLU A 52 6.40 -1.79 12.25
CA GLU A 52 7.74 -1.94 12.81
C GLU A 52 8.02 -0.81 13.81
N GLU A 53 8.55 -1.18 14.96
CA GLU A 53 9.05 -0.26 15.96
C GLU A 53 10.56 -0.16 15.84
N GLY A 54 11.10 1.05 15.97
CA GLY A 54 12.55 1.26 15.95
C GLY A 54 13.25 0.48 17.05
N GLY A 55 14.43 -0.04 16.75
CA GLY A 55 15.25 -0.85 17.66
C GLY A 55 16.19 -1.75 16.87
N ASP A 56 17.13 -2.40 17.55
CA ASP A 56 18.02 -3.38 16.95
C ASP A 56 18.02 -4.66 17.81
N PRO A 57 17.38 -5.76 17.39
CA PRO A 57 16.55 -5.88 16.17
C PRO A 57 15.19 -5.14 16.28
N PRO A 58 14.61 -4.70 15.15
CA PRO A 58 13.33 -4.03 15.17
C PRO A 58 12.20 -4.97 15.61
N ALA A 59 11.32 -4.50 16.48
CA ALA A 59 10.13 -5.25 16.88
C ALA A 59 9.03 -5.09 15.82
N ARG A 60 8.47 -6.22 15.38
CA ARG A 60 7.38 -6.25 14.39
C ARG A 60 6.06 -6.63 15.04
N LEU A 61 5.01 -5.92 14.67
CA LEU A 61 3.63 -6.23 15.03
C LEU A 61 2.84 -6.49 13.75
N THR A 62 2.23 -7.65 13.66
CA THR A 62 1.32 -7.98 12.55
C THR A 62 -0.11 -7.86 13.07
N LEU A 63 -0.91 -7.02 12.43
CA LEU A 63 -2.35 -6.95 12.63
C LEU A 63 -3.01 -7.72 11.49
N VAL A 64 -3.88 -8.65 11.85
CA VAL A 64 -4.70 -9.42 10.91
C VAL A 64 -6.10 -9.46 11.49
N ASP A 65 -7.05 -8.91 10.79
CA ASP A 65 -8.46 -8.98 11.17
C ASP A 65 -9.33 -9.02 9.92
N GLU A 66 -10.31 -9.90 9.92
CA GLU A 66 -11.35 -9.94 8.89
C GLU A 66 -12.38 -8.80 9.06
N GLY A 67 -12.32 -8.06 10.17
CA GLY A 67 -13.18 -6.93 10.49
C GLY A 67 -12.53 -5.58 10.20
N ASP A 68 -12.21 -4.82 11.26
CA ASP A 68 -11.64 -3.48 11.16
C ASP A 68 -10.32 -3.35 11.94
N ILE A 69 -9.20 -3.33 11.23
CA ILE A 69 -7.86 -3.18 11.81
C ILE A 69 -7.53 -1.73 12.20
N ARG A 70 -8.36 -0.76 11.82
CA ARG A 70 -8.06 0.68 11.97
C ARG A 70 -7.83 1.11 13.42
N PRO A 71 -8.62 0.67 14.41
CA PRO A 71 -8.41 1.08 15.80
C PRO A 71 -7.02 0.66 16.34
N GLU A 72 -6.62 -0.57 16.13
CA GLU A 72 -5.32 -1.10 16.56
C GLU A 72 -4.17 -0.46 15.79
N LEU A 73 -4.38 -0.20 14.49
CA LEU A 73 -3.46 0.54 13.63
C LEU A 73 -3.23 1.93 14.20
N GLY A 74 -4.29 2.69 14.52
CA GLY A 74 -4.21 4.03 15.10
C GLY A 74 -3.45 4.06 16.42
N VAL A 75 -3.72 3.12 17.34
CA VAL A 75 -2.97 3.00 18.60
C VAL A 75 -1.48 2.76 18.36
N SER A 76 -1.15 1.89 17.40
CA SER A 76 0.23 1.53 17.08
C SER A 76 0.99 2.70 16.45
N LEU A 77 0.38 3.41 15.51
CA LEU A 77 0.97 4.60 14.87
C LEU A 77 1.18 5.74 15.89
N ARG A 78 0.23 5.98 16.81
CA ARG A 78 0.40 6.96 17.91
C ARG A 78 1.56 6.63 18.84
N ARG A 79 1.91 5.36 18.98
CA ARG A 79 3.09 4.90 19.73
C ARG A 79 4.41 5.04 18.97
N GLY A 80 4.36 5.60 17.76
CA GLY A 80 5.54 5.81 16.92
C GLY A 80 5.97 4.61 16.09
N LYS A 81 5.14 3.55 15.99
CA LYS A 81 5.39 2.47 15.04
C LYS A 81 5.15 2.98 13.62
N LEU A 82 5.88 2.43 12.67
CA LEU A 82 5.78 2.78 11.26
C LEU A 82 5.13 1.62 10.48
N LEU A 83 4.32 1.94 9.49
CA LEU A 83 3.81 0.94 8.56
C LEU A 83 4.95 0.38 7.72
N ASP A 84 5.22 -0.91 7.88
CA ASP A 84 6.27 -1.62 7.14
C ASP A 84 5.70 -2.35 5.93
N ARG A 85 4.52 -2.99 6.10
CA ARG A 85 3.80 -3.66 5.00
C ARG A 85 2.31 -3.46 5.13
N ALA A 86 1.64 -3.38 3.98
CA ALA A 86 0.18 -3.37 3.93
C ALA A 86 -0.32 -4.18 2.74
N ARG A 87 -1.37 -4.96 2.97
CA ARG A 87 -2.14 -5.56 1.88
C ARG A 87 -3.08 -4.51 1.32
N LEU A 88 -3.05 -4.35 0.01
CA LEU A 88 -3.86 -3.37 -0.72
C LEU A 88 -4.69 -4.08 -1.79
N SER A 89 -5.88 -3.57 -2.05
CA SER A 89 -6.63 -3.88 -3.27
C SER A 89 -6.70 -2.64 -4.14
N ILE A 90 -6.54 -2.82 -5.44
CA ILE A 90 -6.65 -1.79 -6.48
C ILE A 90 -7.78 -2.23 -7.39
N THR A 91 -8.74 -1.34 -7.67
CA THR A 91 -9.83 -1.61 -8.62
C THR A 91 -9.88 -0.47 -9.64
N ARG A 92 -9.87 -0.81 -10.93
CA ARG A 92 -10.01 0.12 -12.05
C ARG A 92 -11.03 -0.45 -13.03
N GLY A 93 -12.22 0.13 -13.06
CA GLY A 93 -13.36 -0.46 -13.77
C GLY A 93 -13.73 -1.84 -13.22
N GLU A 94 -13.76 -2.86 -14.07
CA GLU A 94 -14.06 -4.23 -13.67
C GLU A 94 -12.82 -5.04 -13.22
N ARG A 95 -11.63 -4.46 -13.33
CA ARG A 95 -10.37 -5.14 -13.03
C ARG A 95 -9.98 -4.89 -11.59
N ARG A 96 -9.60 -5.95 -10.88
CA ARG A 96 -9.17 -5.90 -9.49
C ARG A 96 -7.87 -6.64 -9.28
N TRP A 97 -6.95 -5.98 -8.60
CA TRP A 97 -5.68 -6.53 -8.15
C TRP A 97 -5.64 -6.54 -6.62
N GLU A 98 -4.93 -7.51 -6.06
CA GLU A 98 -4.57 -7.54 -4.64
C GLU A 98 -3.06 -7.76 -4.55
N LEU A 99 -2.38 -7.02 -3.69
CA LEU A 99 -0.95 -7.13 -3.50
C LEU A 99 -0.55 -6.73 -2.07
N THR A 100 0.65 -7.12 -1.67
CA THR A 100 1.27 -6.63 -0.44
C THR A 100 2.37 -5.65 -0.80
N LEU A 101 2.26 -4.40 -0.36
CA LEU A 101 3.27 -3.37 -0.54
C LEU A 101 4.20 -3.36 0.68
N ASP A 102 5.51 -3.44 0.43
CA ASP A 102 6.58 -3.33 1.42
C ASP A 102 7.10 -1.89 1.44
N GLY A 103 6.84 -1.17 2.53
CA GLY A 103 7.27 0.21 2.71
C GLY A 103 8.78 0.34 3.00
N GLY A 104 9.43 -0.71 3.51
CA GLY A 104 10.87 -0.69 3.77
C GLY A 104 11.71 -0.76 2.50
N LEU A 105 11.26 -1.53 1.51
CA LEU A 105 11.98 -1.78 0.26
C LEU A 105 11.32 -1.11 -0.96
N LEU A 106 10.09 -0.60 -0.83
CA LEU A 106 9.27 -0.11 -1.96
C LEU A 106 9.09 -1.19 -3.04
N THR A 107 8.89 -2.42 -2.59
CA THR A 107 8.60 -3.57 -3.43
C THR A 107 7.19 -4.07 -3.16
N TYR A 108 6.69 -4.88 -4.04
CA TYR A 108 5.41 -5.55 -3.85
C TYR A 108 5.58 -7.05 -3.99
N ASP A 109 4.78 -7.79 -3.25
CA ASP A 109 4.71 -9.25 -3.32
C ASP A 109 3.25 -9.74 -3.34
N SER A 110 3.09 -11.04 -3.54
CA SER A 110 1.78 -11.73 -3.45
C SER A 110 0.71 -11.09 -4.35
N MET A 111 1.11 -10.57 -5.52
CA MET A 111 0.18 -9.94 -6.45
C MET A 111 -0.79 -10.97 -7.05
N ARG A 112 -2.09 -10.70 -6.87
CA ARG A 112 -3.18 -11.40 -7.54
C ARG A 112 -3.74 -10.49 -8.63
N CYS A 113 -3.63 -10.93 -9.86
CA CYS A 113 -4.18 -10.24 -11.02
C CYS A 113 -5.64 -10.62 -11.26
N PRO A 114 -6.40 -9.82 -12.03
CA PRO A 114 -7.73 -10.17 -12.49
C PRO A 114 -7.76 -11.54 -13.18
N LYS A 115 -8.91 -12.20 -13.16
CA LYS A 115 -9.08 -13.43 -13.94
C LYS A 115 -8.99 -13.09 -15.42
N LEU A 116 -8.25 -13.88 -16.18
CA LEU A 116 -8.31 -13.80 -17.64
C LEU A 116 -9.72 -14.21 -18.09
N GLY A 117 -10.24 -13.53 -19.10
CA GLY A 117 -11.53 -13.86 -19.69
C GLY A 117 -11.58 -15.31 -20.17
N GLU A 118 -12.79 -15.84 -20.32
CA GLU A 118 -12.98 -17.17 -20.91
C GLU A 118 -12.42 -17.19 -22.34
N ARG A 119 -11.70 -18.26 -22.65
CA ARG A 119 -11.18 -18.47 -24.02
C ARG A 119 -12.35 -18.76 -24.96
N ASP A 120 -12.29 -18.18 -26.15
CA ASP A 120 -13.20 -18.54 -27.20
C ASP A 120 -12.96 -20.03 -27.57
N ALA A 121 -13.96 -20.86 -27.30
CA ALA A 121 -13.91 -22.29 -27.59
C ALA A 121 -13.82 -22.60 -29.10
N SER A 122 -14.06 -21.61 -29.97
CA SER A 122 -13.96 -21.74 -31.41
C SER A 122 -12.54 -21.42 -31.98
N ALA A 123 -11.63 -20.89 -31.12
CA ALA A 123 -10.27 -20.59 -31.53
C ALA A 123 -9.49 -21.88 -31.84
N PRO A 124 -8.62 -21.90 -32.88
CA PRO A 124 -7.79 -23.05 -33.18
C PRO A 124 -6.96 -23.45 -31.95
N ASP A 125 -6.85 -24.79 -31.72
CA ASP A 125 -6.15 -25.38 -30.56
C ASP A 125 -4.62 -25.24 -30.67
N ASP A 126 -4.14 -24.04 -30.87
CA ASP A 126 -2.72 -23.71 -30.74
C ASP A 126 -2.40 -23.32 -29.29
N ARG A 127 -2.05 -24.35 -28.53
CA ARG A 127 -1.71 -24.21 -27.09
C ARG A 127 -0.56 -23.23 -26.84
N ARG A 128 0.38 -23.14 -27.80
CA ARG A 128 1.53 -22.23 -27.65
C ARG A 128 1.10 -20.79 -27.82
N ALA A 129 0.38 -20.48 -28.90
CA ALA A 129 -0.13 -19.12 -29.12
C ALA A 129 -1.07 -18.69 -27.99
N ALA A 130 -1.91 -19.60 -27.48
CA ALA A 130 -2.78 -19.34 -26.34
C ALA A 130 -1.99 -19.03 -25.07
N PHE A 131 -0.91 -19.76 -24.78
CA PHE A 131 -0.05 -19.50 -23.63
C PHE A 131 0.69 -18.16 -23.75
N GLU A 132 1.24 -17.87 -24.94
CA GLU A 132 1.92 -16.60 -25.20
C GLU A 132 0.95 -15.40 -25.01
N ASN A 133 -0.27 -15.50 -25.50
CA ASN A 133 -1.30 -14.47 -25.30
C ASN A 133 -1.66 -14.29 -23.81
N ASP A 134 -1.88 -15.39 -23.07
CA ASP A 134 -2.15 -15.32 -21.63
C ASP A 134 -0.99 -14.67 -20.87
N LEU A 135 0.25 -14.93 -21.26
CA LEU A 135 1.43 -14.31 -20.67
C LEU A 135 1.45 -12.80 -20.91
N PHE A 136 1.20 -12.35 -22.15
CA PHE A 136 1.14 -10.92 -22.47
C PHE A 136 0.02 -10.22 -21.72
N LEU A 137 -1.16 -10.83 -21.60
CA LEU A 137 -2.26 -10.27 -20.82
C LEU A 137 -1.89 -10.15 -19.33
N ARG A 138 -1.19 -11.13 -18.77
CA ARG A 138 -0.70 -11.08 -17.38
C ARG A 138 0.36 -9.99 -17.17
N LEU A 139 1.27 -9.83 -18.13
CA LEU A 139 2.26 -8.75 -18.06
C LEU A 139 1.57 -7.38 -18.10
N ALA A 140 0.61 -7.18 -18.99
CA ALA A 140 -0.17 -5.95 -19.05
C ALA A 140 -0.96 -5.69 -17.74
N ASP A 141 -1.54 -6.74 -17.13
CA ASP A 141 -2.19 -6.63 -15.82
C ASP A 141 -1.22 -6.15 -14.73
N ILE A 142 0.00 -6.68 -14.72
CA ILE A 142 1.03 -6.29 -13.75
C ILE A 142 1.47 -4.84 -13.99
N GLU A 143 1.73 -4.48 -15.24
CA GLU A 143 2.13 -3.11 -15.63
C GLU A 143 1.09 -2.07 -15.23
N ASP A 144 -0.20 -2.37 -15.40
CA ASP A 144 -1.29 -1.48 -14.97
C ASP A 144 -1.30 -1.26 -13.45
N ALA A 145 -1.17 -2.33 -12.67
CA ALA A 145 -1.13 -2.21 -11.20
C ALA A 145 0.11 -1.45 -10.73
N VAL A 146 1.27 -1.73 -11.31
CA VAL A 146 2.53 -1.04 -11.00
C VAL A 146 2.44 0.43 -11.40
N GLY A 147 1.86 0.75 -12.54
CA GLY A 147 1.64 2.13 -12.99
C GLY A 147 0.81 2.95 -12.01
N VAL A 148 -0.21 2.35 -11.39
CA VAL A 148 -0.98 3.00 -10.31
C VAL A 148 -0.09 3.30 -9.10
N LEU A 149 0.72 2.32 -8.65
CA LEU A 149 1.61 2.49 -7.51
C LEU A 149 2.69 3.55 -7.78
N ASP A 150 3.29 3.55 -8.96
CA ASP A 150 4.29 4.52 -9.39
C ASP A 150 3.70 5.94 -9.42
N TRP A 151 2.48 6.09 -9.93
CA TRP A 151 1.80 7.37 -9.93
C TRP A 151 1.57 7.90 -8.51
N LEU A 152 1.10 7.02 -7.60
CA LEU A 152 0.85 7.36 -6.20
C LEU A 152 2.15 7.75 -5.49
N PHE A 153 3.22 6.99 -5.70
CA PHE A 153 4.53 7.30 -5.12
C PHE A 153 5.10 8.61 -5.66
N ALA A 154 4.96 8.88 -6.96
CA ALA A 154 5.37 10.14 -7.55
C ALA A 154 4.54 11.32 -7.01
N ALA A 155 3.24 11.14 -6.77
CA ALA A 155 2.38 12.14 -6.13
C ALA A 155 2.85 12.42 -4.68
N PHE A 156 3.11 11.38 -3.90
CA PHE A 156 3.67 11.50 -2.57
C PHE A 156 5.01 12.26 -2.57
N CYS A 157 5.94 11.89 -3.44
CA CYS A 157 7.25 12.55 -3.53
C CYS A 157 7.13 14.06 -3.83
N ARG A 158 6.21 14.45 -4.71
CA ARG A 158 5.94 15.86 -5.01
C ARG A 158 5.44 16.62 -3.78
N ILE A 159 4.47 16.05 -3.07
CA ILE A 159 3.93 16.63 -1.84
C ILE A 159 5.02 16.68 -0.75
N ARG A 160 5.76 15.57 -0.59
CA ARG A 160 6.82 15.46 0.43
C ARG A 160 7.96 16.45 0.23
N ALA A 161 8.25 16.83 -1.03
CA ALA A 161 9.26 17.81 -1.39
C ALA A 161 8.76 19.27 -1.41
N SER A 162 7.47 19.50 -1.24
CA SER A 162 6.85 20.82 -1.21
C SER A 162 6.63 21.35 0.22
N ASN A 163 6.32 22.62 0.35
CA ASN A 163 5.90 23.23 1.62
C ASN A 163 4.57 22.63 2.13
N ASP A 164 3.71 22.16 1.21
CA ASP A 164 2.43 21.54 1.56
C ASP A 164 2.58 20.33 2.51
N TRP A 165 3.75 19.67 2.48
CA TRP A 165 4.02 18.59 3.43
C TRP A 165 4.00 19.07 4.87
N GLY A 166 4.74 20.14 5.17
CA GLY A 166 4.81 20.70 6.52
C GLY A 166 3.55 21.44 6.94
N ASP A 167 2.95 22.16 6.00
CA ASP A 167 1.87 23.10 6.28
C ASP A 167 0.49 22.42 6.33
N THR A 168 0.30 21.33 5.58
CA THR A 168 -1.01 20.69 5.42
C THR A 168 -0.96 19.18 5.62
N SER A 169 -0.16 18.45 4.83
CA SER A 169 -0.25 17.00 4.75
C SER A 169 0.18 16.30 6.04
N LEU A 170 1.28 16.73 6.64
CA LEU A 170 1.76 16.14 7.90
C LEU A 170 0.86 16.47 9.10
N PRO A 171 0.34 17.70 9.28
CA PRO A 171 -0.68 18.00 10.28
C PRO A 171 -1.95 17.16 10.14
N ASN A 172 -2.49 17.02 8.91
CA ASN A 172 -3.67 16.20 8.65
C ASN A 172 -3.41 14.73 8.96
N LEU A 173 -2.26 14.19 8.53
CA LEU A 173 -1.88 12.81 8.83
C LEU A 173 -1.79 12.54 10.33
N ARG A 174 -1.23 13.49 11.11
CA ARG A 174 -1.18 13.40 12.58
C ARG A 174 -2.57 13.44 13.20
N ALA A 175 -3.44 14.34 12.72
CA ALA A 175 -4.82 14.44 13.20
C ALA A 175 -5.60 13.14 12.92
N TRP A 176 -5.45 12.56 11.73
CA TRP A 176 -6.03 11.28 11.38
C TRP A 176 -5.53 10.12 12.28
N ILE A 177 -4.22 10.03 12.52
CA ILE A 177 -3.64 9.02 13.43
C ILE A 177 -4.21 9.19 14.85
N ASP A 178 -4.34 10.42 15.32
CA ASP A 178 -4.89 10.72 16.64
C ASP A 178 -6.37 10.33 16.73
N GLU A 179 -7.15 10.56 15.71
CA GLU A 179 -8.56 10.18 15.64
C GLU A 179 -8.73 8.66 15.64
N LEU A 180 -8.03 7.96 14.78
CA LEU A 180 -8.02 6.49 14.75
C LEU A 180 -7.68 5.88 16.11
N GLY A 181 -6.65 6.41 16.76
CA GLY A 181 -6.24 5.90 18.06
C GLY A 181 -7.23 6.17 19.21
N ARG A 182 -8.18 7.10 19.02
CA ARG A 182 -9.28 7.34 19.99
C ARG A 182 -10.45 6.38 19.77
N MET A 183 -10.63 5.86 18.56
CA MET A 183 -11.70 4.92 18.24
C MET A 183 -11.43 3.51 18.81
N ALA A 184 -10.19 3.24 19.23
CA ALA A 184 -9.84 1.94 19.78
C ALA A 184 -10.59 1.70 21.10
N PRO A 185 -11.24 0.54 21.30
CA PRO A 185 -11.79 0.15 22.58
C PRO A 185 -10.66 0.13 23.62
N PRO A 186 -10.95 0.48 24.90
CA PRO A 186 -9.94 0.41 25.96
C PRO A 186 -9.34 -0.99 25.96
N ALA A 187 -8.00 -1.07 25.97
CA ALA A 187 -7.28 -2.33 25.97
C ALA A 187 -7.91 -3.26 27.02
N ARG A 188 -8.40 -4.41 26.57
CA ARG A 188 -8.85 -5.46 27.50
C ARG A 188 -7.70 -5.70 28.45
N ALA A 189 -7.93 -5.38 29.74
CA ALA A 189 -6.96 -5.70 30.79
C ALA A 189 -6.62 -7.19 30.63
N ALA A 190 -5.35 -7.46 30.35
CA ALA A 190 -4.86 -8.84 30.33
C ALA A 190 -5.14 -9.38 31.74
N ASN A 191 -6.10 -10.28 31.81
CA ASN A 191 -6.36 -11.01 33.04
C ASN A 191 -5.08 -11.78 33.38
N ALA A 192 -4.48 -11.37 34.49
CA ALA A 192 -3.38 -12.05 35.14
C ALA A 192 -3.81 -13.43 35.65
#